data_3fd7da90607bdc9f3f2ef08790afcd75
#
_entry.id   3fd7da90607bdc9f3f2ef08790afcd75
#
_cell.length_a   1.000
_cell.length_b   1.000
_cell.length_c   1.000
_cell.angle_alpha   90.00
_cell.angle_beta   90.00
_cell.angle_gamma   90.00
#
_symmetry.space_group_name_H-M   'P 1'
#
loop_
_entity.id
_entity.type
_entity.pdbx_description
1 polymer ?
#
loop_
_entity_poly.entity_id
_entity_poly.type
_entity_poly.pdbx_seq_one_letter_code
_entity_poly.pdbx_strand_id
1 'polypeptide(L)'
;MLPLTYAGYDKSEATEKAKSVLDKVGLDDRINHKPNELSGGQQQRVAIARALVNNPSIIFADEPTGHLDTKTGEEIMNLFKELHRNGQTIIVITHENEIADQTERIITVKDGLIESDKRSV
;
A
#
# COMPACT_ATOMS: atom_id res chain seq x y z
N MET A 1 -5.09 -15.81 3.14
CA MET A 1 -5.26 -16.11 1.69
C MET A 1 -6.71 -16.11 1.23
N LEU A 2 -7.59 -15.65 2.11
CA LEU A 2 -9.02 -15.61 1.80
C LEU A 2 -9.36 -14.86 0.49
N PRO A 3 -8.75 -13.69 0.16
CA PRO A 3 -9.11 -12.99 -1.06
C PRO A 3 -8.92 -13.83 -2.33
N LEU A 4 -7.85 -14.60 -2.42
CA LEU A 4 -7.61 -15.45 -3.59
C LEU A 4 -8.56 -16.65 -3.62
N THR A 5 -8.89 -17.21 -2.46
CA THR A 5 -9.87 -18.29 -2.36
C THR A 5 -11.23 -17.84 -2.90
N TYR A 6 -11.70 -16.67 -2.51
CA TYR A 6 -12.96 -16.14 -3.00
C TYR A 6 -12.91 -15.74 -4.47
N ALA A 7 -11.72 -15.46 -5.00
CA ALA A 7 -11.55 -15.15 -6.41
C ALA A 7 -11.50 -16.39 -7.31
N GLY A 8 -11.60 -17.60 -6.74
CA GLY A 8 -11.67 -18.83 -7.52
C GLY A 8 -10.33 -19.48 -7.85
N TYR A 9 -9.24 -19.04 -7.23
CA TYR A 9 -7.94 -19.68 -7.42
C TYR A 9 -7.88 -20.96 -6.62
N ASP A 10 -7.15 -21.97 -7.12
CA ASP A 10 -6.87 -23.15 -6.33
C ASP A 10 -5.81 -22.82 -5.26
N LYS A 11 -5.61 -23.74 -4.32
CA LYS A 11 -4.70 -23.51 -3.19
C LYS A 11 -3.25 -23.29 -3.64
N SER A 12 -2.81 -24.02 -4.67
CA SER A 12 -1.46 -23.90 -5.20
C SER A 12 -1.23 -22.54 -5.87
N GLU A 13 -2.14 -22.14 -6.73
CA GLU A 13 -2.09 -20.86 -7.40
C GLU A 13 -2.14 -19.69 -6.41
N ALA A 14 -2.99 -19.79 -5.39
CA ALA A 14 -3.09 -18.79 -4.34
C ALA A 14 -1.77 -18.63 -3.59
N THR A 15 -1.10 -19.75 -3.27
CA THR A 15 0.18 -19.72 -2.57
C THR A 15 1.27 -19.06 -3.41
N GLU A 16 1.37 -19.41 -4.69
CA GLU A 16 2.35 -18.83 -5.60
C GLU A 16 2.12 -17.32 -5.79
N LYS A 17 0.87 -16.92 -5.96
CA LYS A 17 0.53 -15.51 -6.13
C LYS A 17 0.85 -14.72 -4.88
N ALA A 18 0.57 -15.27 -3.70
CA ALA A 18 0.90 -14.61 -2.45
C ALA A 18 2.40 -14.42 -2.28
N LYS A 19 3.20 -15.43 -2.61
CA LYS A 19 4.67 -15.32 -2.56
C LYS A 19 5.17 -14.24 -3.51
N SER A 20 4.65 -14.18 -4.72
CA SER A 20 5.01 -13.16 -5.69
C SER A 20 4.71 -11.76 -5.18
N VAL A 21 3.54 -11.56 -4.57
CA VAL A 21 3.14 -10.26 -4.04
C VAL A 21 4.00 -9.89 -2.83
N LEU A 22 4.27 -10.82 -1.92
CA LEU A 22 5.12 -10.57 -0.76
C LEU A 22 6.54 -10.20 -1.17
N ASP A 23 7.06 -10.81 -2.23
CA ASP A 23 8.35 -10.46 -2.78
C ASP A 23 8.36 -9.00 -3.28
N LYS A 24 7.30 -8.58 -3.97
CA LYS A 24 7.18 -7.19 -4.45
C LYS A 24 7.20 -6.17 -3.33
N VAL A 25 6.71 -6.52 -2.15
CA VAL A 25 6.69 -5.60 -1.01
C VAL A 25 7.86 -5.86 -0.03
N GLY A 26 8.78 -6.77 -0.37
CA GLY A 26 9.97 -7.02 0.41
C GLY A 26 9.76 -7.88 1.66
N LEU A 27 8.76 -8.77 1.65
CA LEU A 27 8.42 -9.61 2.79
C LEU A 27 8.49 -11.11 2.51
N ASP A 28 9.17 -11.51 1.46
CA ASP A 28 9.25 -12.92 1.09
C ASP A 28 9.88 -13.77 2.19
N ASP A 29 10.84 -13.24 2.94
CA ASP A 29 11.47 -13.90 4.07
C ASP A 29 10.60 -13.92 5.33
N ARG A 30 9.48 -13.22 5.34
CA ARG A 30 8.56 -13.09 6.48
C ARG A 30 7.24 -13.83 6.27
N ILE A 31 7.12 -14.58 5.20
CA ILE A 31 5.86 -15.22 4.79
C ILE A 31 5.26 -16.14 5.87
N ASN A 32 6.09 -16.75 6.69
CA ASN A 32 5.66 -17.67 7.74
C ASN A 32 5.54 -17.03 9.12
N HIS A 33 5.81 -15.73 9.22
CA HIS A 33 5.69 -15.03 10.50
C HIS A 33 4.24 -14.66 10.79
N LYS A 34 3.89 -14.72 12.07
CA LYS A 34 2.56 -14.26 12.51
C LYS A 34 2.52 -12.73 12.50
N PRO A 35 1.35 -12.10 12.28
CA PRO A 35 1.25 -10.63 12.24
C PRO A 35 1.82 -9.93 13.47
N ASN A 36 1.67 -10.51 14.67
CA ASN A 36 2.18 -9.91 15.90
C ASN A 36 3.70 -10.02 16.06
N GLU A 37 4.38 -10.75 15.18
CA GLU A 37 5.83 -10.85 15.18
C GLU A 37 6.48 -9.80 14.27
N LEU A 38 5.67 -8.99 13.59
CA LEU A 38 6.14 -8.02 12.60
C LEU A 38 6.21 -6.62 13.19
N SER A 39 7.17 -5.82 12.70
CA SER A 39 7.22 -4.38 13.00
C SER A 39 6.02 -3.66 12.38
N GLY A 40 5.79 -2.40 12.77
CA GLY A 40 4.74 -1.57 12.17
C GLY A 40 4.88 -1.45 10.66
N GLY A 41 6.10 -1.23 10.16
CA GLY A 41 6.37 -1.17 8.72
C GLY A 41 6.10 -2.48 8.02
N GLN A 42 6.48 -3.60 8.63
CA GLN A 42 6.20 -4.92 8.07
C GLN A 42 4.70 -5.22 8.04
N GLN A 43 3.97 -4.82 9.07
CA GLN A 43 2.51 -4.95 9.09
C GLN A 43 1.87 -4.14 7.96
N GLN A 44 2.36 -2.93 7.72
CA GLN A 44 1.88 -2.09 6.63
C GLN A 44 2.18 -2.73 5.28
N ARG A 45 3.36 -3.33 5.10
CA ARG A 45 3.71 -4.05 3.88
C ARG A 45 2.79 -5.26 3.65
N VAL A 46 2.42 -5.97 4.71
CA VAL A 46 1.46 -7.08 4.62
C VAL A 46 0.09 -6.56 4.16
N ALA A 47 -0.34 -5.43 4.70
CA ALA A 47 -1.62 -4.82 4.28
C ALA A 47 -1.59 -4.45 2.79
N ILE A 48 -0.48 -3.89 2.31
CA ILE A 48 -0.30 -3.57 0.89
C ILE A 48 -0.32 -4.85 0.05
N ALA A 49 0.37 -5.89 0.51
CA ALA A 49 0.39 -7.18 -0.19
C ALA A 49 -1.02 -7.77 -0.33
N ARG A 50 -1.82 -7.69 0.73
CA ARG A 50 -3.22 -8.16 0.68
C ARG A 50 -4.03 -7.40 -0.35
N ALA A 51 -3.83 -6.12 -0.47
CA ALA A 51 -4.50 -5.32 -1.50
C ALA A 51 -4.07 -5.76 -2.90
N LEU A 52 -2.79 -6.07 -3.09
CA LEU A 52 -2.22 -6.40 -4.40
C LEU A 52 -2.61 -7.80 -4.91
N VAL A 53 -2.97 -8.74 -4.03
CA VAL A 53 -3.25 -10.14 -4.48
C VAL A 53 -4.40 -10.23 -5.47
N ASN A 54 -5.33 -9.30 -5.45
CA ASN A 54 -6.48 -9.29 -6.36
C ASN A 54 -6.27 -8.43 -7.60
N ASN A 55 -5.04 -7.97 -7.86
CA ASN A 55 -4.72 -7.08 -8.99
C ASN A 55 -5.68 -5.90 -9.08
N PRO A 56 -5.79 -5.07 -8.04
CA PRO A 56 -6.75 -3.98 -8.02
C PRO A 56 -6.37 -2.89 -9.02
N SER A 57 -7.39 -2.19 -9.53
CA SER A 57 -7.14 -1.00 -10.36
C SER A 57 -6.63 0.17 -9.54
N ILE A 58 -7.06 0.26 -8.30
CA ILE A 58 -6.73 1.37 -7.40
C ILE A 58 -6.42 0.82 -6.01
N ILE A 59 -5.39 1.36 -5.39
CA ILE A 59 -5.06 1.08 -4.00
C ILE A 59 -5.36 2.34 -3.19
N PHE A 60 -6.15 2.18 -2.12
CA PHE A 60 -6.41 3.26 -1.16
C PHE A 60 -5.55 3.07 0.07
N ALA A 61 -4.82 4.10 0.45
CA ALA A 61 -3.99 4.09 1.64
C ALA A 61 -4.43 5.24 2.55
N ASP A 62 -5.06 4.91 3.68
CA ASP A 62 -5.57 5.88 4.63
C ASP A 62 -4.54 6.08 5.74
N GLU A 63 -3.94 7.26 5.79
CA GLU A 63 -2.88 7.61 6.74
C GLU A 63 -1.81 6.53 6.84
N PRO A 64 -1.18 6.14 5.71
CA PRO A 64 -0.35 4.94 5.64
C PRO A 64 0.91 4.98 6.51
N THR A 65 1.33 6.16 6.94
CA THR A 65 2.53 6.35 7.75
C THR A 65 2.25 6.85 9.16
N GLY A 66 0.96 6.92 9.54
CA GLY A 66 0.54 7.57 10.78
C GLY A 66 1.06 6.95 12.07
N HIS A 67 1.41 5.68 12.06
CA HIS A 67 1.91 4.95 13.23
C HIS A 67 3.36 4.53 13.11
N LEU A 68 4.07 5.07 12.12
CA LEU A 68 5.44 4.66 11.80
C LEU A 68 6.43 5.76 12.16
N ASP A 69 7.64 5.36 12.52
CA ASP A 69 8.73 6.31 12.66
C ASP A 69 9.08 6.91 11.28
N THR A 70 9.82 8.00 11.27
CA THR A 70 10.11 8.75 10.04
C THR A 70 10.78 7.87 8.98
N LYS A 71 11.78 7.10 9.36
CA LYS A 71 12.50 6.24 8.43
C LYS A 71 11.61 5.17 7.82
N THR A 72 10.84 4.50 8.65
CA THR A 72 9.91 3.45 8.18
C THR A 72 8.82 4.04 7.32
N GLY A 73 8.30 5.21 7.69
CA GLY A 73 7.31 5.93 6.89
C GLY A 73 7.84 6.28 5.50
N GLU A 74 9.08 6.73 5.41
CA GLU A 74 9.72 7.01 4.12
C GLU A 74 9.84 5.75 3.27
N GLU A 75 10.19 4.62 3.87
CA GLU A 75 10.27 3.34 3.18
C GLU A 75 8.91 2.94 2.59
N ILE A 76 7.84 3.13 3.35
CA ILE A 76 6.48 2.83 2.87
C ILE A 76 6.08 3.77 1.72
N MET A 77 6.36 5.06 1.84
CA MET A 77 6.06 6.00 0.75
C MET A 77 6.88 5.69 -0.51
N ASN A 78 8.13 5.26 -0.35
CA ASN A 78 8.96 4.84 -1.48
C ASN A 78 8.38 3.58 -2.15
N LEU A 79 7.84 2.66 -1.36
CA LEU A 79 7.16 1.49 -1.89
C LEU A 79 5.95 1.89 -2.75
N PHE A 80 5.12 2.82 -2.28
CA PHE A 80 4.00 3.33 -3.06
C PHE A 80 4.46 3.97 -4.36
N LYS A 81 5.51 4.76 -4.32
CA LYS A 81 6.06 5.39 -5.52
C LYS A 81 6.53 4.35 -6.54
N GLU A 82 7.16 3.28 -6.07
CA GLU A 82 7.61 2.19 -6.92
C GLU A 82 6.43 1.45 -7.56
N LEU A 83 5.41 1.14 -6.77
CA LEU A 83 4.20 0.50 -7.28
C LEU A 83 3.51 1.37 -8.33
N HIS A 84 3.48 2.68 -8.10
CA HIS A 84 2.91 3.62 -9.06
C HIS A 84 3.71 3.63 -10.36
N ARG A 85 5.04 3.63 -10.30
CA ARG A 85 5.89 3.56 -11.49
C ARG A 85 5.65 2.29 -12.30
N ASN A 86 5.23 1.21 -11.63
CA ASN A 86 4.92 -0.06 -12.27
C ASN A 86 3.47 -0.14 -12.76
N GLY A 87 2.76 0.97 -12.78
CA GLY A 87 1.41 1.05 -13.36
C GLY A 87 0.27 1.03 -12.36
N GLN A 88 0.54 0.99 -11.07
CA GLN A 88 -0.50 0.95 -10.05
C GLN A 88 -1.01 2.36 -9.74
N THR A 89 -2.32 2.55 -9.71
CA THR A 89 -2.93 3.81 -9.26
C THR A 89 -3.07 3.75 -7.74
N ILE A 90 -2.55 4.79 -7.07
CA ILE A 90 -2.56 4.83 -5.61
C ILE A 90 -3.17 6.14 -5.15
N ILE A 91 -4.14 6.04 -4.23
CA ILE A 91 -4.77 7.18 -3.59
C ILE A 91 -4.36 7.16 -2.13
N VAL A 92 -3.65 8.19 -1.70
CA VAL A 92 -3.22 8.35 -0.32
C VAL A 92 -4.11 9.37 0.36
N ILE A 93 -4.73 8.97 1.45
CA ILE A 93 -5.56 9.87 2.25
C ILE A 93 -4.73 10.28 3.46
N THR A 94 -4.46 11.57 3.60
CA THR A 94 -3.62 12.07 4.68
C THR A 94 -3.97 13.51 5.01
N HIS A 95 -3.73 13.91 6.25
CA HIS A 95 -3.77 15.30 6.68
C HIS A 95 -2.37 15.89 6.83
N GLU A 96 -1.34 15.13 6.51
CA GLU A 96 0.06 15.58 6.61
C GLU A 96 0.54 16.12 5.26
N ASN A 97 0.91 17.39 5.23
CA ASN A 97 1.38 18.04 4.00
C ASN A 97 2.64 17.38 3.45
N GLU A 98 3.54 16.93 4.32
CA GLU A 98 4.78 16.27 3.89
C GLU A 98 4.51 15.00 3.10
N ILE A 99 3.47 14.27 3.46
CA ILE A 99 3.07 13.06 2.73
C ILE A 99 2.38 13.45 1.42
N ALA A 100 1.46 14.40 1.47
CA ALA A 100 0.75 14.86 0.28
C ALA A 100 1.72 15.39 -0.78
N ASP A 101 2.75 16.13 -0.36
CA ASP A 101 3.72 16.72 -1.28
C ASP A 101 4.56 15.70 -2.05
N GLN A 102 4.54 14.45 -1.64
CA GLN A 102 5.24 13.37 -2.33
C GLN A 102 4.42 12.76 -3.47
N THR A 103 3.18 13.20 -3.66
CA THR A 103 2.28 12.67 -4.69
C THR A 103 2.24 13.59 -5.91
N GLU A 104 1.79 13.06 -7.05
CA GLU A 104 1.71 13.83 -8.29
C GLU A 104 0.51 14.79 -8.33
N ARG A 105 -0.54 14.47 -7.59
CA ARG A 105 -1.76 15.27 -7.57
C ARG A 105 -2.30 15.33 -6.16
N ILE A 106 -2.61 16.55 -5.73
CA ILE A 106 -3.15 16.78 -4.38
C ILE A 106 -4.54 17.39 -4.52
N ILE A 107 -5.52 16.70 -3.97
CA ILE A 107 -6.89 17.19 -3.87
C ILE A 107 -7.14 17.50 -2.40
N THR A 108 -7.37 18.77 -2.10
CA THR A 108 -7.65 19.21 -0.74
C THR A 108 -9.15 19.33 -0.54
N VAL A 109 -9.65 18.65 0.50
CA VAL A 109 -11.07 18.64 0.84
C VAL A 109 -11.26 19.37 2.17
N LYS A 110 -12.24 20.28 2.22
CA LYS A 110 -12.59 21.00 3.43
C LYS A 110 -14.11 21.11 3.52
N ASP A 111 -14.65 20.78 4.66
CA ASP A 111 -16.10 20.80 4.91
C ASP A 111 -16.92 20.05 3.86
N GLY A 112 -16.39 18.91 3.40
CA GLY A 112 -17.05 18.08 2.40
C GLY A 112 -16.96 18.58 0.98
N LEU A 113 -16.23 19.68 0.73
CA LEU A 113 -16.08 20.27 -0.60
C LEU A 113 -14.62 20.30 -1.02
N ILE A 114 -14.38 20.19 -2.33
CA ILE A 114 -13.03 20.30 -2.88
C ILE A 114 -12.59 21.76 -2.81
N GLU A 115 -11.54 22.02 -2.01
CA GLU A 115 -10.95 23.36 -1.87
C GLU A 115 -9.94 23.64 -2.97
N SER A 116 -9.12 22.65 -3.33
CA SER A 116 -8.12 22.79 -4.39
C SER A 116 -7.79 21.44 -5.02
N ASP A 117 -7.26 21.51 -6.23
CA ASP A 117 -6.81 20.35 -6.99
C ASP A 117 -5.56 20.77 -7.74
N LYS A 118 -4.40 20.32 -7.26
CA LYS A 118 -3.09 20.73 -7.79
C LYS A 118 -2.31 19.53 -8.28
N ARG A 119 -1.65 19.68 -9.41
CA ARG A 119 -0.71 18.69 -9.92
C ARG A 119 0.70 19.22 -9.81
N SER A 120 1.60 18.38 -9.30
CA SER A 120 3.03 18.64 -9.44
C SER A 120 3.45 18.09 -10.80
N VAL A 121 3.97 18.92 -11.61
CA VAL A 121 4.32 18.57 -12.99
C VAL A 121 5.51 17.64 -13.04
#